data_fdf6d4f6354a652f3a8f20c39c443d36
#
_entry.id   fdf6d4f6354a652f3a8f20c39c443d36
#
_cell.length_a   1.000
_cell.length_b   1.000
_cell.length_c   1.000
_cell.angle_alpha   90.00
_cell.angle_beta   90.00
_cell.angle_gamma   90.00
#
_symmetry.space_group_name_H-M   'P 1'
#
loop_
_entity.id
_entity.type
_entity.pdbx_description
1 polymer ?
#
loop_
_entity_poly.entity_id
_entity_poly.type
_entity_poly.pdbx_seq_one_letter_code
_entity_poly.pdbx_strand_id
1 'polypeptide(L)'
;MRERFDSEYIRSELERISDHLETPLTVYLIGGGSMSFRNLKETTKDVDLVVTDGDALQQLQVVLLDCGYEVIKDPSEEYHELSAQRILENADGCRIDVFNQKVVDKLVLSEGMCDRSVTHLEAGELTVALVSTEDVFLFKSVAGRTDDIDDMFTLVQTGLDFDIVEAELEQQIDLLGRELFVSYVNEALMSLDERHNITTPLFNPVSKITQRVYRELEVFHAFDDAIPRSCNSERGIASSNA
;
A
#
# COMPACT_ATOMS: atom_id res chain seq x y z
N MET A 1 -2.10 -18.84 -14.75
CA MET A 1 -1.05 -17.79 -14.53
C MET A 1 -1.75 -16.49 -14.85
N ARG A 2 -1.68 -15.46 -14.01
CA ARG A 2 -2.34 -14.18 -14.29
C ARG A 2 -1.63 -13.46 -15.43
N GLU A 3 -2.40 -12.75 -16.26
CA GLU A 3 -1.87 -11.90 -17.34
C GLU A 3 -0.96 -10.80 -16.76
N ARG A 4 -0.07 -10.30 -17.61
CA ARG A 4 0.85 -9.21 -17.27
C ARG A 4 0.75 -8.14 -18.34
N PHE A 5 0.82 -6.90 -17.90
CA PHE A 5 0.59 -5.72 -18.73
C PHE A 5 1.80 -4.79 -18.65
N ASP A 6 2.21 -4.28 -19.82
CA ASP A 6 3.27 -3.30 -19.93
C ASP A 6 2.75 -1.85 -19.74
N SER A 7 3.64 -0.89 -19.72
CA SER A 7 3.28 0.52 -19.55
C SER A 7 2.46 1.08 -20.69
N GLU A 8 2.57 0.53 -21.91
CA GLU A 8 1.80 0.98 -23.07
C GLU A 8 0.34 0.54 -22.95
N TYR A 9 0.09 -0.70 -22.56
CA TYR A 9 -1.26 -1.19 -22.27
C TYR A 9 -1.89 -0.39 -21.11
N ILE A 10 -1.16 -0.21 -20.00
CA ILE A 10 -1.66 0.56 -18.85
C ILE A 10 -2.01 1.99 -19.25
N ARG A 11 -1.19 2.64 -20.06
CA ARG A 11 -1.47 3.97 -20.59
C ARG A 11 -2.76 4.02 -21.39
N SER A 12 -2.94 3.08 -22.31
CA SER A 12 -4.16 3.03 -23.14
C SER A 12 -5.42 2.78 -22.33
N GLU A 13 -5.34 1.98 -21.26
CA GLU A 13 -6.45 1.80 -20.32
C GLU A 13 -6.77 3.07 -19.51
N LEU A 14 -5.76 3.77 -19.04
CA LEU A 14 -5.94 5.05 -18.32
C LEU A 14 -6.55 6.13 -19.25
N GLU A 15 -6.13 6.20 -20.51
CA GLU A 15 -6.71 7.08 -21.52
C GLU A 15 -8.18 6.71 -21.78
N ARG A 16 -8.49 5.41 -21.91
CA ARG A 16 -9.87 4.91 -22.08
C ARG A 16 -10.75 5.25 -20.87
N ILE A 17 -10.21 5.15 -19.67
CA ILE A 17 -10.89 5.55 -18.42
C ILE A 17 -11.19 7.05 -18.44
N SER A 18 -10.26 7.87 -18.92
CA SER A 18 -10.42 9.33 -19.00
C SER A 18 -11.58 9.75 -19.90
N ASP A 19 -11.88 9.01 -20.96
CA ASP A 19 -12.98 9.30 -21.90
C ASP A 19 -14.38 9.21 -21.24
N HIS A 20 -14.47 8.59 -20.04
CA HIS A 20 -15.70 8.44 -19.26
C HIS A 20 -15.78 9.38 -18.07
N LEU A 21 -14.76 10.21 -17.84
CA LEU A 21 -14.74 11.20 -16.77
C LEU A 21 -15.42 12.51 -17.21
N GLU A 22 -16.37 12.99 -16.39
CA GLU A 22 -17.06 14.26 -16.61
C GLU A 22 -16.50 15.40 -15.75
N THR A 23 -15.76 15.05 -14.70
CA THR A 23 -15.19 16.01 -13.74
C THR A 23 -13.74 15.61 -13.39
N PRO A 24 -12.89 16.58 -13.01
CA PRO A 24 -11.48 16.32 -12.70
C PRO A 24 -11.28 15.25 -11.65
N LEU A 25 -10.37 14.33 -11.93
CA LEU A 25 -9.94 13.28 -11.02
C LEU A 25 -8.42 13.14 -11.05
N THR A 26 -7.79 13.21 -9.89
CA THR A 26 -6.37 12.89 -9.72
C THR A 26 -6.22 11.54 -9.06
N VAL A 27 -5.41 10.66 -9.67
CA VAL A 27 -5.03 9.35 -9.11
C VAL A 27 -3.52 9.27 -8.97
N TYR A 28 -3.07 8.61 -7.92
CA TYR A 28 -1.65 8.37 -7.66
C TYR A 28 -1.32 6.92 -7.97
N LEU A 29 -0.49 6.71 -8.97
CA LEU A 29 -0.04 5.37 -9.37
C LEU A 29 1.15 4.97 -8.50
N ILE A 30 0.99 3.84 -7.81
CA ILE A 30 2.00 3.23 -6.96
C ILE A 30 2.42 1.85 -7.51
N GLY A 31 3.18 1.10 -6.75
CA GLY A 31 3.46 -0.31 -7.01
C GLY A 31 4.19 -0.59 -8.32
N GLY A 32 3.88 -1.75 -8.92
CA GLY A 32 4.51 -2.22 -10.15
C GLY A 32 4.22 -1.35 -11.38
N GLY A 33 3.02 -0.76 -11.44
CA GLY A 33 2.63 0.16 -12.52
C GLY A 33 3.50 1.42 -12.55
N SER A 34 3.75 2.02 -11.38
CA SER A 34 4.65 3.18 -11.25
C SER A 34 6.09 2.87 -11.68
N MET A 35 6.59 1.67 -11.38
CA MET A 35 7.91 1.20 -11.82
C MET A 35 7.95 0.97 -13.32
N SER A 36 6.88 0.42 -13.90
CA SER A 36 6.79 0.15 -15.34
C SER A 36 6.87 1.43 -16.18
N PHE A 37 6.19 2.50 -15.75
CA PHE A 37 6.28 3.82 -16.41
C PHE A 37 7.67 4.48 -16.29
N ARG A 38 8.50 4.02 -15.36
CA ARG A 38 9.90 4.45 -15.22
C ARG A 38 10.91 3.53 -15.90
N ASN A 39 10.44 2.52 -16.64
CA ASN A 39 11.27 1.46 -17.24
C ASN A 39 12.11 0.67 -16.19
N LEU A 40 11.64 0.60 -14.95
CA LEU A 40 12.25 -0.19 -13.89
C LEU A 40 11.67 -1.61 -13.80
N LYS A 41 10.56 -1.85 -14.52
CA LYS A 41 9.87 -3.12 -14.60
C LYS A 41 9.21 -3.25 -15.96
N GLU A 42 9.37 -4.39 -16.64
CA GLU A 42 8.81 -4.57 -17.98
C GLU A 42 7.29 -4.68 -17.94
N THR A 43 6.76 -5.45 -16.99
CA THR A 43 5.32 -5.71 -16.87
C THR A 43 4.87 -5.81 -15.42
N THR A 44 3.61 -5.50 -15.17
CA THR A 44 2.96 -5.73 -13.87
C THR A 44 1.72 -6.61 -14.03
N LYS A 45 1.25 -7.22 -12.93
CA LYS A 45 0.01 -8.00 -12.88
C LYS A 45 -1.20 -7.12 -12.55
N ASP A 46 -0.96 -6.02 -11.82
CA ASP A 46 -1.97 -5.15 -11.25
C ASP A 46 -1.58 -3.70 -11.44
N VAL A 47 -2.58 -2.84 -11.47
CA VAL A 47 -2.44 -1.37 -11.47
C VAL A 47 -2.95 -0.87 -10.13
N ASP A 48 -2.06 -0.39 -9.29
CA ASP A 48 -2.37 0.10 -7.95
C ASP A 48 -2.60 1.61 -7.99
N LEU A 49 -3.84 2.06 -7.79
CA LEU A 49 -4.24 3.47 -7.79
C LEU A 49 -4.66 3.91 -6.39
N VAL A 50 -4.15 5.04 -5.95
CA VAL A 50 -4.56 5.67 -4.68
C VAL A 50 -5.27 6.97 -5.00
N VAL A 51 -6.40 7.19 -4.35
CA VAL A 51 -7.16 8.45 -4.37
C VAL A 51 -7.14 9.09 -2.99
N THR A 52 -7.41 10.40 -2.92
CA THR A 52 -7.23 11.19 -1.71
C THR A 52 -8.43 11.24 -0.79
N ASP A 53 -9.63 10.85 -1.29
CA ASP A 53 -10.87 10.91 -0.52
C ASP A 53 -11.94 9.93 -1.04
N GLY A 54 -13.05 9.86 -0.31
CA GLY A 54 -14.16 8.94 -0.62
C GLY A 54 -14.95 9.33 -1.87
N ASP A 55 -15.02 10.60 -2.21
CA ASP A 55 -15.73 11.08 -3.41
C ASP A 55 -14.93 10.70 -4.66
N ALA A 56 -13.63 10.88 -4.64
CA ALA A 56 -12.71 10.44 -5.69
C ALA A 56 -12.74 8.89 -5.85
N LEU A 57 -12.81 8.13 -4.74
CA LEU A 57 -12.98 6.68 -4.77
C LEU A 57 -14.28 6.28 -5.48
N GLN A 58 -15.38 6.92 -5.13
CA GLN A 58 -16.69 6.63 -5.72
C GLN A 58 -16.71 7.00 -7.20
N GLN A 59 -16.17 8.17 -7.57
CA GLN A 59 -16.06 8.62 -8.96
C GLN A 59 -15.26 7.62 -9.80
N LEU A 60 -14.06 7.23 -9.34
CA LEU A 60 -13.21 6.27 -10.05
C LEU A 60 -13.91 4.90 -10.20
N GLN A 61 -14.58 4.43 -9.15
CA GLN A 61 -15.33 3.16 -9.21
C GLN A 61 -16.43 3.19 -10.26
N VAL A 62 -17.24 4.26 -10.32
CA VAL A 62 -18.31 4.39 -11.31
C VAL A 62 -17.74 4.37 -12.71
N VAL A 63 -16.71 5.15 -12.97
CA VAL A 63 -16.06 5.23 -14.28
C VAL A 63 -15.45 3.88 -14.70
N LEU A 64 -14.82 3.15 -13.79
CA LEU A 64 -14.29 1.82 -14.09
C LEU A 64 -15.40 0.84 -14.48
N LEU A 65 -16.54 0.87 -13.79
CA LEU A 65 -17.70 0.04 -14.16
C LEU A 65 -18.25 0.40 -15.54
N ASP A 66 -18.35 1.70 -15.86
CA ASP A 66 -18.79 2.17 -17.19
C ASP A 66 -17.80 1.79 -18.30
N CYS A 67 -16.52 1.68 -17.96
CA CYS A 67 -15.47 1.15 -18.83
C CYS A 67 -15.51 -0.39 -18.98
N GLY A 68 -16.45 -1.09 -18.34
CA GLY A 68 -16.58 -2.54 -18.43
C GLY A 68 -15.67 -3.33 -17.50
N TYR A 69 -15.14 -2.69 -16.45
CA TYR A 69 -14.52 -3.43 -15.35
C TYR A 69 -15.59 -4.03 -14.44
N GLU A 70 -15.31 -5.18 -13.89
CA GLU A 70 -16.19 -5.87 -12.93
C GLU A 70 -15.53 -5.94 -11.56
N VAL A 71 -16.30 -5.72 -10.49
CA VAL A 71 -15.80 -5.86 -9.11
C VAL A 71 -15.53 -7.33 -8.82
N ILE A 72 -14.33 -7.67 -8.38
CA ILE A 72 -14.00 -9.02 -7.92
C ILE A 72 -14.63 -9.23 -6.55
N LYS A 73 -15.59 -10.19 -6.47
CA LYS A 73 -16.39 -10.44 -5.26
C LYS A 73 -15.66 -11.26 -4.21
N ASP A 74 -14.76 -12.13 -4.66
CA ASP A 74 -13.96 -13.03 -3.82
C ASP A 74 -12.49 -12.93 -4.24
N PRO A 75 -11.78 -11.86 -3.83
CA PRO A 75 -10.36 -11.76 -4.11
C PRO A 75 -9.60 -12.89 -3.40
N SER A 76 -8.51 -13.37 -3.99
CA SER A 76 -7.63 -14.36 -3.36
C SER A 76 -7.08 -13.84 -2.02
N GLU A 77 -6.57 -14.74 -1.14
CA GLU A 77 -6.00 -14.38 0.16
C GLU A 77 -4.93 -13.27 0.03
N GLU A 78 -4.13 -13.28 -1.04
CA GLU A 78 -3.12 -12.26 -1.35
C GLU A 78 -3.72 -10.84 -1.41
N TYR A 79 -4.96 -10.70 -1.91
CA TYR A 79 -5.66 -9.40 -2.00
C TYR A 79 -6.28 -8.97 -0.68
N HIS A 80 -6.70 -9.92 0.16
CA HIS A 80 -7.17 -9.60 1.51
C HIS A 80 -6.04 -8.96 2.34
N GLU A 81 -4.80 -9.42 2.15
CA GLU A 81 -3.63 -8.84 2.82
C GLU A 81 -3.31 -7.42 2.35
N LEU A 82 -3.63 -7.08 1.08
CA LEU A 82 -3.40 -5.73 0.53
C LEU A 82 -4.40 -4.68 1.00
N SER A 83 -5.56 -5.10 1.55
CA SER A 83 -6.62 -4.19 2.03
C SER A 83 -7.05 -3.12 1.01
N ALA A 84 -7.05 -3.47 -0.30
CA ALA A 84 -7.59 -2.59 -1.33
C ALA A 84 -9.08 -2.31 -1.07
N GLN A 85 -9.48 -1.07 -1.21
CA GLN A 85 -10.88 -0.67 -1.02
C GLN A 85 -11.79 -1.24 -2.11
N ARG A 86 -11.27 -1.35 -3.33
CA ARG A 86 -11.96 -1.95 -4.49
C ARG A 86 -10.92 -2.65 -5.37
N ILE A 87 -11.27 -3.83 -5.80
CA ILE A 87 -10.53 -4.62 -6.78
C ILE A 87 -11.44 -4.83 -7.97
N LEU A 88 -11.04 -4.33 -9.13
CA LEU A 88 -11.81 -4.44 -10.37
C LEU A 88 -10.95 -5.09 -11.46
N GLU A 89 -11.57 -5.84 -12.35
CA GLU A 89 -10.89 -6.53 -13.46
C GLU A 89 -11.66 -6.30 -14.76
N ASN A 90 -10.95 -6.03 -15.86
CA ASN A 90 -11.56 -5.94 -17.18
C ASN A 90 -11.56 -7.30 -17.90
N ALA A 91 -12.12 -7.35 -19.12
CA ALA A 91 -12.24 -8.58 -19.90
C ALA A 91 -10.87 -9.17 -20.32
N ASP A 92 -9.81 -8.37 -20.37
CA ASP A 92 -8.45 -8.82 -20.68
C ASP A 92 -7.72 -9.39 -19.44
N GLY A 93 -8.35 -9.34 -18.27
CA GLY A 93 -7.77 -9.77 -16.99
C GLY A 93 -6.87 -8.72 -16.32
N CYS A 94 -6.91 -7.48 -16.82
CA CYS A 94 -6.21 -6.36 -16.17
C CYS A 94 -6.95 -5.94 -14.91
N ARG A 95 -6.25 -5.98 -13.79
CA ARG A 95 -6.78 -5.57 -12.49
C ARG A 95 -6.33 -4.18 -12.11
N ILE A 96 -7.28 -3.43 -11.58
CA ILE A 96 -7.04 -2.15 -10.91
C ILE A 96 -7.42 -2.30 -9.44
N ASP A 97 -6.43 -2.14 -8.58
CA ASP A 97 -6.59 -2.12 -7.13
C ASP A 97 -6.68 -0.67 -6.69
N VAL A 98 -7.83 -0.26 -6.16
CA VAL A 98 -8.09 1.12 -5.76
C VAL A 98 -8.05 1.25 -4.24
N PHE A 99 -7.23 2.18 -3.76
CA PHE A 99 -7.04 2.51 -2.35
C PHE A 99 -7.56 3.92 -2.07
N ASN A 100 -8.23 4.11 -0.93
CA ASN A 100 -8.62 5.42 -0.43
C ASN A 100 -7.62 5.86 0.64
N GLN A 101 -6.66 6.70 0.26
CA GLN A 101 -5.54 7.20 1.09
C GLN A 101 -4.66 6.11 1.69
N LYS A 102 -5.25 5.08 2.31
CA LYS A 102 -4.55 4.06 3.09
C LYS A 102 -4.27 2.82 2.25
N VAL A 103 -3.01 2.44 2.18
CA VAL A 103 -2.50 1.31 1.41
C VAL A 103 -2.06 0.19 2.35
N VAL A 104 -2.54 -1.03 2.10
CA VAL A 104 -2.18 -2.26 2.86
C VAL A 104 -2.49 -2.13 4.37
N ASP A 105 -3.37 -1.22 4.76
CA ASP A 105 -3.64 -0.84 6.15
C ASP A 105 -2.41 -0.43 6.97
N LYS A 106 -1.28 -0.17 6.32
CA LYS A 106 0.01 0.10 6.96
C LYS A 106 0.57 1.48 6.67
N LEU A 107 0.29 2.06 5.50
CA LEU A 107 0.75 3.38 5.09
C LEU A 107 -0.39 4.24 4.57
N VAL A 108 -0.22 5.55 4.67
CA VAL A 108 -1.16 6.56 4.16
C VAL A 108 -0.46 7.33 3.04
N LEU A 109 -1.16 7.61 1.95
CA LEU A 109 -0.68 8.57 0.96
C LEU A 109 -0.64 9.96 1.64
N SER A 110 0.54 10.35 2.10
CA SER A 110 0.75 11.60 2.83
C SER A 110 0.76 12.82 1.89
N GLU A 111 0.58 14.02 2.45
CA GLU A 111 0.80 15.27 1.70
C GLU A 111 2.22 15.31 1.10
N GLY A 112 3.23 14.88 1.86
CA GLY A 112 4.61 14.82 1.38
C GLY A 112 4.79 13.90 0.17
N MET A 113 4.12 12.75 0.14
CA MET A 113 4.11 11.85 -1.02
C MET A 113 3.41 12.49 -2.22
N CYS A 114 2.29 13.19 -2.00
CA CYS A 114 1.60 13.93 -3.06
C CYS A 114 2.48 15.04 -3.64
N ASP A 115 3.15 15.81 -2.80
CA ASP A 115 4.01 16.92 -3.21
C ASP A 115 5.26 16.46 -3.99
N ARG A 116 5.80 15.27 -3.66
CA ARG A 116 6.92 14.66 -4.37
C ARG A 116 6.51 13.92 -5.65
N SER A 117 5.20 13.70 -5.85
CA SER A 117 4.72 13.01 -7.03
C SER A 117 4.89 13.84 -8.29
N VAL A 118 5.02 13.17 -9.43
CA VAL A 118 5.19 13.80 -10.73
C VAL A 118 4.03 13.45 -11.63
N THR A 119 3.33 14.44 -12.17
CA THR A 119 2.31 14.22 -13.19
C THR A 119 2.94 13.52 -14.41
N HIS A 120 2.39 12.36 -14.76
CA HIS A 120 2.88 11.53 -15.85
C HIS A 120 1.92 11.51 -17.05
N LEU A 121 0.62 11.55 -16.79
CA LEU A 121 -0.43 11.55 -17.81
C LEU A 121 -1.48 12.58 -17.43
N GLU A 122 -1.83 13.42 -18.39
CA GLU A 122 -3.03 14.27 -18.37
C GLU A 122 -3.85 13.89 -19.58
N ALA A 123 -5.03 13.33 -19.37
CA ALA A 123 -5.95 12.90 -20.42
C ALA A 123 -7.37 13.33 -20.01
N GLY A 124 -8.00 14.22 -20.80
CA GLY A 124 -9.31 14.76 -20.46
C GLY A 124 -9.34 15.30 -19.02
N GLU A 125 -10.23 14.76 -18.21
CA GLU A 125 -10.39 15.11 -16.79
C GLU A 125 -9.52 14.25 -15.85
N LEU A 126 -8.73 13.28 -16.38
CA LEU A 126 -7.87 12.41 -15.58
C LEU A 126 -6.44 12.95 -15.48
N THR A 127 -5.98 13.12 -14.26
CA THR A 127 -4.56 13.33 -13.95
C THR A 127 -3.98 12.11 -13.25
N VAL A 128 -2.93 11.51 -13.83
CA VAL A 128 -2.19 10.40 -13.21
C VAL A 128 -0.84 10.88 -12.75
N ALA A 129 -0.60 10.86 -11.45
CA ALA A 129 0.66 11.21 -10.83
C ALA A 129 1.40 9.94 -10.39
N LEU A 130 2.70 9.87 -10.66
CA LEU A 130 3.56 8.81 -10.13
C LEU A 130 4.15 9.29 -8.80
N VAL A 131 3.95 8.53 -7.72
CA VAL A 131 4.66 8.80 -6.46
C VAL A 131 6.17 8.61 -6.66
N SER A 132 7.00 9.23 -5.82
CA SER A 132 8.46 9.15 -5.97
C SER A 132 8.98 7.70 -5.87
N THR A 133 10.20 7.44 -6.31
CA THR A 133 10.86 6.14 -6.17
C THR A 133 11.09 5.77 -4.72
N GLU A 134 11.35 6.75 -3.87
CA GLU A 134 11.46 6.64 -2.41
C GLU A 134 10.16 6.15 -1.78
N ASP A 135 9.03 6.74 -2.19
CA ASP A 135 7.71 6.35 -1.71
C ASP A 135 7.31 4.95 -2.22
N VAL A 136 7.62 4.62 -3.49
CA VAL A 136 7.41 3.25 -4.01
C VAL A 136 8.22 2.24 -3.20
N PHE A 137 9.49 2.56 -2.85
CA PHE A 137 10.32 1.70 -2.01
C PHE A 137 9.66 1.45 -0.65
N LEU A 138 9.11 2.48 -0.02
CA LEU A 138 8.43 2.37 1.27
C LEU A 138 7.15 1.51 1.16
N PHE A 139 6.32 1.71 0.13
CA PHE A 139 5.15 0.87 -0.12
C PHE A 139 5.53 -0.61 -0.34
N LYS A 140 6.60 -0.88 -1.09
CA LYS A 140 7.11 -2.23 -1.33
C LYS A 140 7.60 -2.89 -0.04
N SER A 141 8.28 -2.13 0.83
CA SER A 141 8.82 -2.65 2.09
C SER A 141 7.71 -3.11 3.06
N VAL A 142 6.55 -2.43 3.11
CA VAL A 142 5.44 -2.85 3.97
C VAL A 142 4.59 -3.97 3.37
N ALA A 143 4.59 -4.15 2.06
CA ALA A 143 3.96 -5.27 1.38
C ALA A 143 4.77 -6.57 1.56
N GLY A 144 6.11 -6.50 1.45
CA GLY A 144 7.06 -7.51 1.88
C GLY A 144 6.98 -8.86 1.17
N ARG A 145 6.30 -8.95 0.00
CA ARG A 145 6.24 -10.17 -0.80
C ARG A 145 7.59 -10.42 -1.48
N THR A 146 7.82 -11.67 -1.88
CA THR A 146 9.07 -12.05 -2.56
C THR A 146 9.37 -11.17 -3.78
N ASP A 147 8.36 -10.92 -4.64
CA ASP A 147 8.52 -10.06 -5.82
C ASP A 147 8.80 -8.59 -5.41
N ASP A 148 8.28 -8.13 -4.25
CA ASP A 148 8.49 -6.76 -3.76
C ASP A 148 9.93 -6.55 -3.30
N ILE A 149 10.61 -7.56 -2.75
CA ILE A 149 12.02 -7.49 -2.38
C ILE A 149 12.91 -7.31 -3.62
N ASP A 150 12.59 -8.01 -4.72
CA ASP A 150 13.30 -7.85 -6.00
C ASP A 150 13.02 -6.46 -6.63
N ASP A 151 11.79 -5.94 -6.48
CA ASP A 151 11.45 -4.57 -6.85
C ASP A 151 12.22 -3.54 -6.01
N MET A 152 12.34 -3.74 -4.68
CA MET A 152 13.15 -2.90 -3.80
C MET A 152 14.62 -2.89 -4.20
N PHE A 153 15.19 -4.05 -4.56
CA PHE A 153 16.54 -4.13 -5.11
C PHE A 153 16.70 -3.25 -6.35
N THR A 154 15.76 -3.34 -7.29
CA THR A 154 15.77 -2.52 -8.51
C THR A 154 15.70 -1.03 -8.19
N LEU A 155 14.85 -0.62 -7.24
CA LEU A 155 14.71 0.77 -6.81
C LEU A 155 16.00 1.30 -6.17
N VAL A 156 16.66 0.51 -5.32
CA VAL A 156 17.96 0.91 -4.73
C VAL A 156 19.01 1.21 -5.79
N GLN A 157 19.01 0.48 -6.90
CA GLN A 157 19.96 0.72 -8.00
C GLN A 157 19.74 2.06 -8.72
N THR A 158 18.59 2.71 -8.54
CA THR A 158 18.34 4.06 -9.08
C THR A 158 19.02 5.18 -8.31
N GLY A 159 19.56 4.89 -7.13
CA GLY A 159 20.19 5.87 -6.26
C GLY A 159 19.20 6.63 -5.40
N LEU A 160 18.35 5.89 -4.66
CA LEU A 160 17.36 6.48 -3.75
C LEU A 160 17.97 7.44 -2.73
N ASP A 161 17.27 8.53 -2.45
CA ASP A 161 17.55 9.40 -1.31
C ASP A 161 16.92 8.81 -0.04
N PHE A 162 17.73 8.11 0.75
CA PHE A 162 17.27 7.47 1.98
C PHE A 162 16.90 8.45 3.09
N ASP A 163 17.34 9.70 3.04
CA ASP A 163 16.93 10.73 3.99
C ASP A 163 15.42 11.07 3.77
N ILE A 164 14.98 11.06 2.50
CA ILE A 164 13.54 11.21 2.17
C ILE A 164 12.74 10.02 2.68
N VAL A 165 13.24 8.78 2.47
CA VAL A 165 12.54 7.57 2.95
C VAL A 165 12.43 7.56 4.47
N GLU A 166 13.50 7.93 5.19
CA GLU A 166 13.52 8.00 6.66
C GLU A 166 12.55 9.07 7.17
N ALA A 167 12.59 10.26 6.59
CA ALA A 167 11.66 11.34 6.96
C ALA A 167 10.19 10.97 6.72
N GLU A 168 9.89 10.32 5.60
CA GLU A 168 8.54 9.83 5.31
C GLU A 168 8.12 8.73 6.29
N LEU A 169 9.03 7.81 6.65
CA LEU A 169 8.76 6.76 7.64
C LEU A 169 8.37 7.37 9.00
N GLU A 170 9.10 8.39 9.46
CA GLU A 170 8.78 9.12 10.69
C GLU A 170 7.42 9.82 10.59
N GLN A 171 7.13 10.47 9.47
CA GLN A 171 5.82 11.07 9.23
C GLN A 171 4.67 10.04 9.25
N GLN A 172 4.89 8.85 8.69
CA GLN A 172 3.92 7.76 8.72
C GLN A 172 3.64 7.26 10.15
N ILE A 173 4.64 7.22 11.02
CA ILE A 173 4.45 6.89 12.45
C ILE A 173 3.52 7.91 13.10
N ASP A 174 3.73 9.19 12.86
CA ASP A 174 2.91 10.27 13.41
C ASP A 174 1.47 10.22 12.88
N LEU A 175 1.29 10.03 11.56
CA LEU A 175 -0.02 9.95 10.90
C LEU A 175 -0.85 8.74 11.37
N LEU A 176 -0.22 7.60 11.58
CA LEU A 176 -0.88 6.37 11.98
C LEU A 176 -1.06 6.26 13.51
N GLY A 177 -0.31 7.04 14.28
CA GLY A 177 -0.27 6.95 15.75
C GLY A 177 0.22 5.59 16.24
N ARG A 178 0.99 4.86 15.44
CA ARG A 178 1.51 3.51 15.77
C ARG A 178 2.78 3.21 14.97
N GLU A 179 3.67 2.44 15.60
CA GLU A 179 4.96 2.06 15.03
C GLU A 179 5.00 0.61 14.49
N LEU A 180 3.95 -0.19 14.70
CA LEU A 180 3.99 -1.63 14.40
C LEU A 180 4.33 -1.94 12.94
N PHE A 181 3.89 -1.08 11.99
CA PHE A 181 4.20 -1.30 10.57
C PHE A 181 5.70 -1.22 10.26
N VAL A 182 6.50 -0.57 11.13
CA VAL A 182 7.97 -0.48 10.97
C VAL A 182 8.63 -1.86 11.06
N SER A 183 8.01 -2.83 11.75
CA SER A 183 8.50 -4.21 11.78
C SER A 183 8.49 -4.86 10.39
N TYR A 184 7.47 -4.57 9.57
CA TYR A 184 7.43 -5.06 8.19
C TYR A 184 8.53 -4.46 7.32
N VAL A 185 8.80 -3.15 7.51
CA VAL A 185 9.94 -2.48 6.85
C VAL A 185 11.25 -3.14 7.26
N ASN A 186 11.43 -3.44 8.55
CA ASN A 186 12.64 -4.12 9.06
C ASN A 186 12.81 -5.52 8.44
N GLU A 187 11.74 -6.31 8.37
CA GLU A 187 11.76 -7.65 7.75
C GLU A 187 12.11 -7.57 6.26
N ALA A 188 11.54 -6.60 5.54
CA ALA A 188 11.86 -6.39 4.13
C ALA A 188 13.32 -5.98 3.92
N LEU A 189 13.88 -5.10 4.78
CA LEU A 189 15.29 -4.72 4.72
C LEU A 189 16.22 -5.89 5.04
N MET A 190 15.87 -6.76 6.00
CA MET A 190 16.60 -8.00 6.27
C MET A 190 16.57 -8.94 5.06
N SER A 191 15.39 -9.12 4.45
CA SER A 191 15.24 -9.94 3.24
C SER A 191 16.02 -9.38 2.04
N LEU A 192 16.11 -8.06 1.91
CA LEU A 192 16.91 -7.38 0.89
C LEU A 192 18.41 -7.66 1.09
N ASP A 193 18.88 -7.60 2.33
CA ASP A 193 20.28 -7.94 2.67
C ASP A 193 20.58 -9.42 2.41
N GLU A 194 19.70 -10.33 2.87
CA GLU A 194 19.87 -11.77 2.69
C GLU A 194 19.88 -12.22 1.24
N ARG A 195 18.99 -11.66 0.39
CA ARG A 195 18.83 -12.07 -1.02
C ARG A 195 19.81 -11.39 -1.97
N HIS A 196 20.08 -10.11 -1.74
CA HIS A 196 20.81 -9.27 -2.68
C HIS A 196 22.11 -8.72 -2.12
N ASN A 197 22.44 -9.03 -0.84
CA ASN A 197 23.62 -8.52 -0.12
C ASN A 197 23.69 -6.99 -0.15
N ILE A 198 22.53 -6.34 0.09
CA ILE A 198 22.40 -4.88 0.16
C ILE A 198 21.89 -4.47 1.53
N THR A 199 22.74 -3.76 2.27
CA THR A 199 22.37 -3.11 3.53
C THR A 199 22.17 -1.62 3.27
N THR A 200 20.95 -1.12 3.48
CA THR A 200 20.60 0.29 3.28
C THR A 200 20.90 1.12 4.54
N PRO A 201 21.05 2.46 4.42
CA PRO A 201 21.20 3.34 5.57
C PRO A 201 20.06 3.26 6.58
N LEU A 202 18.83 2.91 6.11
CA LEU A 202 17.64 2.74 6.95
C LEU A 202 17.69 1.56 7.91
N PHE A 203 18.57 0.57 7.67
CA PHE A 203 18.58 -0.67 8.45
C PHE A 203 18.74 -0.41 9.96
N ASN A 204 19.68 0.44 10.34
CA ASN A 204 19.95 0.74 11.74
C ASN A 204 18.80 1.52 12.43
N PRO A 205 18.29 2.65 11.89
CA PRO A 205 17.17 3.37 12.52
C PRO A 205 15.91 2.50 12.60
N VAL A 206 15.53 1.81 11.53
CA VAL A 206 14.36 0.93 11.49
C VAL A 206 14.47 -0.21 12.50
N SER A 207 15.63 -0.86 12.60
CA SER A 207 15.87 -1.95 13.56
C SER A 207 15.74 -1.47 15.02
N LYS A 208 16.20 -0.24 15.35
CA LYS A 208 16.03 0.34 16.68
C LYS A 208 14.57 0.59 17.03
N ILE A 209 13.78 1.13 16.10
CA ILE A 209 12.35 1.36 16.30
C ILE A 209 11.66 0.01 16.52
N THR A 210 11.91 -0.97 15.65
CA THR A 210 11.34 -2.32 15.75
C THR A 210 11.63 -2.98 17.10
N GLN A 211 12.87 -2.89 17.60
CA GLN A 211 13.24 -3.43 18.91
C GLN A 211 12.52 -2.72 20.07
N ARG A 212 12.23 -1.41 19.93
CA ARG A 212 11.43 -0.68 20.91
C ARG A 212 9.99 -1.19 20.93
N VAL A 213 9.38 -1.30 19.76
CA VAL A 213 7.99 -1.80 19.60
C VAL A 213 7.82 -3.18 20.22
N TYR A 214 8.73 -4.13 19.95
CA TYR A 214 8.64 -5.47 20.52
C TYR A 214 8.78 -5.47 22.03
N ARG A 215 9.70 -4.67 22.60
CA ARG A 215 9.83 -4.54 24.08
C ARG A 215 8.56 -3.99 24.73
N GLU A 216 7.90 -3.03 24.10
CA GLU A 216 6.64 -2.46 24.61
C GLU A 216 5.51 -3.50 24.56
N LEU A 217 5.43 -4.29 23.50
CA LEU A 217 4.45 -5.38 23.38
C LEU A 217 4.69 -6.48 24.40
N GLU A 218 5.93 -6.90 24.66
CA GLU A 218 6.27 -7.89 25.69
C GLU A 218 5.86 -7.42 27.08
N VAL A 219 6.10 -6.14 27.41
CA VAL A 219 5.66 -5.54 28.68
C VAL A 219 4.14 -5.54 28.78
N PHE A 220 3.42 -5.22 27.72
CA PHE A 220 1.96 -5.22 27.70
C PHE A 220 1.38 -6.62 27.94
N HIS A 221 1.91 -7.66 27.28
CA HIS A 221 1.50 -9.05 27.51
C HIS A 221 1.80 -9.53 28.92
N ALA A 222 2.95 -9.14 29.48
CA ALA A 222 3.30 -9.50 30.86
C ALA A 222 2.33 -8.86 31.90
N PHE A 223 1.77 -7.68 31.59
CA PHE A 223 0.74 -7.04 32.42
C PHE A 223 -0.61 -7.71 32.31
N ASP A 224 -1.02 -8.13 31.09
CA ASP A 224 -2.30 -8.83 30.86
C ASP A 224 -2.32 -10.22 31.54
N ASP A 225 -1.20 -10.94 31.55
CA ASP A 225 -1.05 -12.23 32.24
C ASP A 225 -0.98 -12.05 33.77
N ALA A 226 -0.62 -10.86 34.26
CA ALA A 226 -0.54 -10.56 35.68
C ALA A 226 -1.88 -10.12 36.30
N ILE A 227 -2.91 -9.82 35.49
CA ILE A 227 -4.26 -9.51 35.98
C ILE A 227 -4.97 -10.82 36.34
N PRO A 228 -5.29 -11.10 37.62
CA PRO A 228 -6.02 -12.31 38.01
C PRO A 228 -7.39 -12.33 37.31
N ARG A 229 -7.72 -13.43 36.60
CA ARG A 229 -9.02 -13.67 35.97
C ARG A 229 -10.19 -13.84 36.96
N SER A 230 -10.20 -13.10 38.08
CA SER A 230 -11.13 -13.26 39.19
C SER A 230 -12.20 -12.17 39.29
N CYS A 231 -12.72 -11.67 38.16
CA CYS A 231 -13.86 -10.73 38.22
C CYS A 231 -14.97 -10.99 37.17
N ASN A 232 -15.20 -12.27 36.81
CA ASN A 232 -16.35 -12.59 35.93
C ASN A 232 -17.15 -13.82 36.39
N SER A 233 -17.39 -13.94 37.70
CA SER A 233 -18.35 -14.90 38.24
C SER A 233 -19.15 -14.27 39.38
N GLU A 234 -20.07 -13.37 39.06
CA GLU A 234 -21.24 -13.09 39.89
C GLU A 234 -22.20 -12.16 39.14
N ARG A 235 -22.94 -12.72 38.22
CA ARG A 235 -24.35 -12.31 37.98
C ARG A 235 -25.18 -13.55 37.82
N GLY A 236 -25.47 -14.15 38.99
CA GLY A 236 -26.42 -15.22 39.14
C GLY A 236 -27.81 -14.80 38.72
N ILE A 237 -28.38 -15.67 37.97
CA ILE A 237 -29.77 -15.73 37.55
C ILE A 237 -30.65 -15.73 38.81
N ALA A 238 -31.41 -14.68 39.03
CA ALA A 238 -32.59 -14.73 39.89
C ALA A 238 -33.81 -14.99 39.04
N SER A 239 -34.19 -16.27 38.93
CA SER A 239 -35.52 -16.66 38.54
C SER A 239 -36.46 -16.42 39.73
N SER A 240 -37.49 -15.58 39.56
CA SER A 240 -38.66 -15.60 40.44
C SER A 240 -39.88 -15.93 39.64
N ASN A 241 -40.42 -17.11 39.92
CA ASN A 241 -41.80 -17.46 39.67
C ASN A 241 -42.73 -16.57 40.51
N ALA A 242 -43.71 -15.94 39.94
CA ALA A 242 -45.07 -15.81 40.40
C ALA A 242 -45.93 -15.20 39.26
#